data_56da3fb2d0506c33519dc6c16099d473
#
_entry.id   56da3fb2d0506c33519dc6c16099d473
#
_cell.length_a   1.000
_cell.length_b   1.000
_cell.length_c   1.000
_cell.angle_alpha   90.00
_cell.angle_beta   90.00
_cell.angle_gamma   90.00
#
_symmetry.space_group_name_H-M   'P 1'
#
loop_
_entity.id
_entity.type
_entity.pdbx_description
1 polymer ?
#
loop_
_entity_poly.entity_id
_entity_poly.type
_entity_poly.pdbx_seq_one_letter_code
_entity_poly.pdbx_strand_id
1 'polypeptide(L)'
;MTQSRLAIDVGGTFTDVFVFNEETGEVFVTKTSSTPSNPEQGILNGVEKAGLNGKDIKIFSHGTTVGTNALIERKLPKTALITTKGFRDVIEIRRGTKEDIWVTRLLRQI
;
A
#
# COMPACT_ATOMS: atom_id res chain seq x y z
N MET A 1 -16.76 -14.63 23.61
CA MET A 1 -15.63 -13.94 22.94
C MET A 1 -16.02 -13.72 21.49
N THR A 2 -16.22 -12.50 21.13
CA THR A 2 -16.54 -12.14 19.75
C THR A 2 -15.32 -12.39 18.88
N GLN A 3 -15.41 -13.36 17.96
CA GLN A 3 -14.34 -13.63 16.99
C GLN A 3 -14.59 -12.79 15.74
N SER A 4 -13.79 -11.75 15.56
CA SER A 4 -13.90 -10.84 14.42
C SER A 4 -12.76 -11.03 13.44
N ARG A 5 -13.05 -10.87 12.15
CA ARG A 5 -12.06 -10.68 11.10
C ARG A 5 -11.92 -9.21 10.83
N LEU A 6 -10.70 -8.74 10.80
CA LEU A 6 -10.35 -7.36 10.53
C LEU A 6 -9.57 -7.25 9.23
N ALA A 7 -10.04 -6.43 8.31
CA ALA A 7 -9.31 -6.07 7.12
C ALA A 7 -9.11 -4.55 7.07
N ILE A 8 -7.88 -4.13 6.77
CA ILE A 8 -7.52 -2.72 6.69
C ILE A 8 -6.85 -2.46 5.35
N ASP A 9 -7.31 -1.43 4.66
CA ASP A 9 -6.70 -0.91 3.45
C ASP A 9 -6.17 0.51 3.69
N VAL A 10 -4.86 0.65 3.69
CA VAL A 10 -4.17 1.93 3.92
C VAL A 10 -3.91 2.62 2.59
N GLY A 11 -4.71 3.64 2.30
CA GLY A 11 -4.50 4.54 1.17
C GLY A 11 -3.62 5.75 1.51
N GLY A 12 -3.35 6.58 0.52
CA GLY A 12 -2.57 7.82 0.72
C GLY A 12 -3.28 8.87 1.58
N THR A 13 -4.61 8.95 1.50
CA THR A 13 -5.44 9.96 2.20
C THR A 13 -6.29 9.33 3.30
N PHE A 14 -6.89 8.19 3.02
CA PHE A 14 -7.79 7.50 3.93
C PHE A 14 -7.35 6.06 4.15
N THR A 15 -7.68 5.55 5.33
CA THR A 15 -7.56 4.15 5.72
C THR A 15 -8.96 3.60 5.92
N ASP A 16 -9.30 2.59 5.14
CA ASP A 16 -10.56 1.89 5.22
C ASP A 16 -10.43 0.67 6.15
N VAL A 17 -11.41 0.50 7.03
CA VAL A 17 -11.42 -0.57 8.03
C VAL A 17 -12.71 -1.36 7.90
N PHE A 18 -12.58 -2.66 7.70
CA PHE A 18 -13.67 -3.62 7.56
C PHE A 18 -13.59 -4.62 8.72
N VAL A 19 -14.68 -4.77 9.42
CA VAL A 19 -14.82 -5.75 10.50
C VAL A 19 -15.96 -6.69 10.17
N PHE A 20 -15.68 -7.98 10.20
CA PHE A 20 -16.67 -9.03 10.07
C PHE A 20 -16.76 -9.84 11.36
N ASN A 21 -17.93 -9.86 11.99
CA ASN A 21 -18.18 -10.67 13.16
C ASN A 21 -18.65 -12.06 12.72
N GLU A 22 -17.87 -13.10 13.03
CA GLU A 22 -18.18 -14.47 12.60
C GLU A 22 -19.39 -15.06 13.33
N GLU A 23 -19.73 -14.58 14.52
CA GLU A 23 -20.82 -15.10 15.32
C GLU A 23 -22.18 -14.50 14.91
N THR A 24 -22.21 -13.19 14.66
CA THR A 24 -23.45 -12.48 14.31
C THR A 24 -23.66 -12.33 12.81
N GLY A 25 -22.58 -12.50 12.02
CA GLY A 25 -22.59 -12.23 10.56
C GLY A 25 -22.61 -10.73 10.22
N GLU A 26 -22.48 -9.85 11.20
CA GLU A 26 -22.50 -8.41 11.00
C GLU A 26 -21.20 -7.91 10.36
N VAL A 27 -21.34 -6.97 9.44
CA VAL A 27 -20.24 -6.25 8.81
C VAL A 27 -20.27 -4.80 9.27
N PHE A 28 -19.14 -4.34 9.82
CA PHE A 28 -18.92 -2.94 10.14
C PHE A 28 -17.84 -2.36 9.26
N VAL A 29 -18.10 -1.20 8.66
CA VAL A 29 -17.15 -0.49 7.81
C VAL A 29 -16.97 0.92 8.35
N THR A 30 -15.72 1.32 8.53
CA THR A 30 -15.38 2.70 8.91
C THR A 30 -14.19 3.20 8.13
N LYS A 31 -14.05 4.51 8.06
CA LYS A 31 -12.97 5.21 7.39
C LYS A 31 -12.33 6.17 8.37
N THR A 32 -11.02 6.23 8.35
CA THR A 32 -10.21 7.20 9.10
C THR A 32 -9.18 7.84 8.19
N SER A 33 -8.67 9.01 8.58
CA SER A 33 -7.59 9.65 7.84
C SER A 33 -6.31 8.83 7.96
N SER A 34 -5.61 8.65 6.85
CA SER A 34 -4.27 8.07 6.87
C SER A 34 -3.30 9.03 7.53
N THR A 35 -2.28 8.47 8.17
CA THR A 35 -1.17 9.19 8.79
C THR A 35 0.12 8.82 8.03
N PRO A 36 0.46 9.50 6.92
CA PRO A 36 1.57 9.09 6.05
C PRO A 36 2.93 9.03 6.76
N SER A 37 3.13 9.89 7.76
CA SER A 37 4.35 9.90 8.58
C SER A 37 4.44 8.76 9.60
N ASN A 38 3.29 8.17 9.95
CA ASN A 38 3.19 7.05 10.90
C ASN A 38 1.98 6.18 10.53
N PRO A 39 2.09 5.31 9.51
CA PRO A 39 0.97 4.52 9.00
C PRO A 39 0.32 3.61 10.04
N GLU A 40 1.09 3.09 11.00
CA GLU A 40 0.60 2.24 12.07
C GLU A 40 -0.39 2.99 12.98
N GLN A 41 -0.22 4.29 13.18
CA GLN A 41 -1.17 5.09 13.96
C GLN A 41 -2.54 5.18 13.27
N GLY A 42 -2.57 5.30 11.95
CA GLY A 42 -3.81 5.25 11.17
C GLY A 42 -4.56 3.93 11.35
N ILE A 43 -3.83 2.82 11.39
CA ILE A 43 -4.37 1.49 11.65
C ILE A 43 -4.96 1.41 13.07
N LEU A 44 -4.19 1.82 14.07
CA LEU A 44 -4.63 1.79 15.48
C LEU A 44 -5.88 2.66 15.68
N ASN A 45 -5.91 3.86 15.14
CA ASN A 45 -7.07 4.74 15.18
C ASN A 45 -8.31 4.09 14.54
N GLY A 46 -8.12 3.36 13.44
CA GLY A 46 -9.19 2.63 12.77
C GLY A 46 -9.73 1.48 13.62
N VAL A 47 -8.86 0.71 14.27
CA VAL A 47 -9.24 -0.39 15.17
C VAL A 47 -9.98 0.14 16.40
N GLU A 48 -9.50 1.21 17.01
CA GLU A 48 -10.14 1.88 18.15
C GLU A 48 -11.53 2.42 17.77
N LYS A 49 -11.63 3.08 16.61
CA LYS A 49 -12.91 3.58 16.08
C LYS A 49 -13.91 2.45 15.81
N ALA A 50 -13.43 1.27 15.46
CA ALA A 50 -14.27 0.07 15.32
C ALA A 50 -14.66 -0.56 16.65
N GLY A 51 -14.16 -0.07 17.78
CA GLY A 51 -14.48 -0.59 19.12
C GLY A 51 -13.91 -1.99 19.39
N LEU A 52 -12.88 -2.40 18.67
CA LEU A 52 -12.28 -3.72 18.79
C LEU A 52 -11.08 -3.72 19.74
N ASN A 53 -10.96 -4.79 20.50
CA ASN A 53 -9.74 -5.13 21.21
C ASN A 53 -8.94 -6.16 20.42
N GLY A 54 -7.62 -6.09 20.48
CA GLY A 54 -6.74 -7.04 19.77
C GLY A 54 -7.01 -8.51 20.10
N LYS A 55 -7.56 -8.79 21.29
CA LYS A 55 -7.92 -10.16 21.74
C LYS A 55 -9.13 -10.74 21.00
N ASP A 56 -9.97 -9.88 20.43
CA ASP A 56 -11.19 -10.27 19.73
C ASP A 56 -10.95 -10.48 18.23
N ILE A 57 -9.73 -10.21 17.77
CA ILE A 57 -9.35 -10.33 16.36
C ILE A 57 -8.76 -11.72 16.11
N LYS A 58 -9.47 -12.53 15.33
CA LYS A 58 -9.03 -13.88 14.93
C LYS A 58 -8.15 -13.84 13.67
N ILE A 59 -8.53 -13.01 12.71
CA ILE A 59 -7.81 -12.85 11.45
C ILE A 59 -7.62 -11.36 11.19
N PHE A 60 -6.39 -10.99 10.88
CA PHE A 60 -6.02 -9.64 10.48
C PHE A 60 -5.47 -9.67 9.06
N SER A 61 -6.06 -8.88 8.17
CA SER A 61 -5.59 -8.66 6.79
C SER A 61 -5.24 -7.21 6.58
N HIS A 62 -4.09 -6.95 6.00
CA HIS A 62 -3.61 -5.60 5.75
C HIS A 62 -3.22 -5.43 4.28
N GLY A 63 -3.80 -4.42 3.64
CA GLY A 63 -3.44 -3.95 2.31
C GLY A 63 -2.89 -2.52 2.35
N THR A 64 -2.02 -2.19 1.42
CA THR A 64 -1.53 -0.82 1.26
C THR A 64 -1.21 -0.50 -0.20
N THR A 65 -1.53 0.72 -0.61
CA THR A 65 -1.21 1.26 -1.93
C THR A 65 -0.11 2.34 -1.87
N VAL A 66 0.59 2.47 -0.75
CA VAL A 66 1.61 3.50 -0.54
C VAL A 66 2.70 3.44 -1.61
N GLY A 67 3.22 2.25 -1.93
CA GLY A 67 4.23 2.08 -2.97
C GLY A 67 3.70 2.41 -4.37
N THR A 68 2.49 1.98 -4.68
CA THR A 68 1.82 2.29 -5.96
C THR A 68 1.59 3.80 -6.10
N ASN A 69 1.10 4.44 -5.05
CA ASN A 69 0.88 5.90 -5.03
C ASN A 69 2.19 6.67 -5.19
N ALA A 70 3.25 6.27 -4.50
CA ALA A 70 4.59 6.88 -4.63
C ALA A 70 5.11 6.79 -6.07
N LEU A 71 4.88 5.66 -6.75
CA LEU A 71 5.26 5.48 -8.15
C LEU A 71 4.44 6.37 -9.09
N ILE A 72 3.11 6.42 -8.91
CA ILE A 72 2.21 7.24 -9.72
C ILE A 72 2.51 8.74 -9.54
N GLU A 73 2.70 9.17 -8.30
CA GLU A 73 2.99 10.56 -7.95
C GLU A 73 4.45 10.96 -8.22
N ARG A 74 5.30 10.00 -8.59
CA ARG A 74 6.76 10.18 -8.78
C ARG A 74 7.48 10.73 -7.55
N LYS A 75 6.94 10.50 -6.37
CA LYS A 75 7.53 10.87 -5.08
C LYS A 75 8.43 9.74 -4.56
N LEU A 76 9.45 9.44 -5.32
CA LEU A 76 10.41 8.38 -4.98
C LEU A 76 11.66 8.98 -4.34
N PRO A 77 12.31 8.25 -3.43
CA PRO A 77 13.61 8.65 -2.93
C PRO A 77 14.64 8.65 -4.05
N LYS A 78 15.71 9.42 -3.88
CA LYS A 78 16.85 9.37 -4.81
C LYS A 78 17.39 7.95 -4.86
N THR A 79 17.39 7.37 -6.05
CA THR A 79 17.80 5.98 -6.28
C THR A 79 19.01 5.95 -7.17
N ALA A 80 19.98 5.10 -6.85
CA ALA A 80 21.17 4.86 -7.67
C ALA A 80 21.17 3.41 -8.16
N LEU A 81 21.63 3.21 -9.38
CA LEU A 81 21.88 1.90 -9.96
C LEU A 81 23.34 1.54 -9.84
N ILE A 82 23.64 0.44 -9.16
CA ILE A 82 24.97 -0.18 -9.13
C ILE A 82 24.94 -1.37 -10.08
N THR A 83 25.81 -1.35 -11.07
CA THR A 83 25.85 -2.40 -12.10
C THR A 83 27.28 -2.64 -12.57
N THR A 84 27.49 -3.70 -13.32
CA THR A 84 28.78 -4.01 -13.95
C THR A 84 29.13 -2.94 -14.99
N LYS A 85 30.39 -2.54 -15.04
CA LYS A 85 30.91 -1.59 -16.05
C LYS A 85 30.53 -2.05 -17.47
N GLY A 86 29.95 -1.15 -18.25
CA GLY A 86 29.46 -1.43 -19.60
C GLY A 86 27.99 -1.88 -19.67
N PHE A 87 27.30 -2.09 -18.53
CA PHE A 87 25.89 -2.54 -18.47
C PHE A 87 24.94 -1.46 -17.98
N ARG A 88 25.34 -0.19 -18.03
CA ARG A 88 24.52 0.94 -17.56
C ARG A 88 23.13 1.00 -18.21
N ASP A 89 23.04 0.65 -19.48
CA ASP A 89 21.85 0.83 -20.31
C ASP A 89 20.92 -0.39 -20.29
N VAL A 90 21.17 -1.39 -19.41
CA VAL A 90 20.37 -2.63 -19.32
C VAL A 90 18.90 -2.34 -19.03
N ILE A 91 18.60 -1.37 -18.17
CA ILE A 91 17.22 -1.01 -17.85
C ILE A 91 16.52 -0.38 -19.05
N GLU A 92 17.23 0.44 -19.84
CA GLU A 92 16.70 1.10 -21.04
C GLU A 92 16.52 0.11 -22.20
N ILE A 93 17.50 -0.76 -22.39
CA ILE A 93 17.52 -1.75 -23.49
C ILE A 93 16.50 -2.87 -23.20
N ARG A 94 16.37 -3.28 -21.93
CA ARG A 94 15.57 -4.44 -21.51
C ARG A 94 16.03 -5.70 -22.27
N ARG A 95 15.10 -6.41 -22.91
CA ARG A 95 15.40 -7.56 -23.79
C ARG A 95 15.24 -7.22 -25.27
N GLY A 96 15.37 -5.95 -25.63
CA GLY A 96 15.16 -5.47 -27.01
C GLY A 96 13.70 -5.36 -27.42
N THR A 97 12.76 -5.72 -26.56
CA THR A 97 11.31 -5.55 -26.76
C THR A 97 10.91 -4.14 -26.41
N LYS A 98 10.77 -3.28 -27.40
CA LYS A 98 10.21 -1.94 -27.25
C LYS A 98 8.74 -2.01 -27.67
N GLU A 99 7.85 -2.01 -26.70
CA GLU A 99 6.40 -1.99 -26.98
C GLU A 99 5.94 -0.62 -27.49
N ASP A 100 6.63 0.45 -27.08
CA ASP A 100 6.33 1.82 -27.54
C ASP A 100 7.56 2.73 -27.45
N ILE A 101 7.85 3.46 -28.52
CA ILE A 101 8.96 4.43 -28.62
C ILE A 101 8.74 5.60 -27.63
N TRP A 102 7.49 5.91 -27.30
CA TRP A 102 7.12 6.99 -26.38
C TRP A 102 7.45 6.68 -24.94
N VAL A 103 7.31 5.43 -24.50
CA VAL A 103 7.67 4.99 -23.14
C VAL A 103 9.16 5.15 -22.89
N THR A 104 10.00 4.88 -23.90
CA THR A 104 11.45 5.04 -23.80
C THR A 104 11.86 6.51 -23.63
N ARG A 105 11.10 7.44 -24.20
CA ARG A 105 11.35 8.88 -24.04
C ARG A 105 11.02 9.41 -22.64
N LEU A 106 9.98 8.86 -22.01
CA LEU A 106 9.59 9.21 -20.64
C LEU A 106 10.63 8.74 -19.61
N LEU A 107 11.26 7.57 -19.83
CA LEU A 107 12.29 7.05 -18.94
C LEU A 107 13.63 7.81 -19.04
N ARG A 108 13.85 8.57 -20.12
CA ARG A 108 15.05 9.43 -20.28
C ARG A 108 15.00 10.71 -19.44
N GLN A 109 13.83 11.07 -18.90
CA GLN A 109 13.63 12.28 -18.10
C GLN A 109 13.63 12.01 -16.59
N ILE A 110 13.85 10.78 -16.17
CA ILE A 110 14.09 10.36 -14.81
C ILE A 110 15.60 10.16 -14.60
#